data_1076e1a3a819c59e6150b932af32f68e
#
_entry.id   1076e1a3a819c59e6150b932af32f68e
#
_cell.length_a   1.000
_cell.length_b   1.000
_cell.length_c   1.000
_cell.angle_alpha   90.00
_cell.angle_beta   90.00
_cell.angle_gamma   90.00
#
_symmetry.space_group_name_H-M   'P 1'
#
loop_
_entity.id
_entity.type
_entity.pdbx_description
1 polymer ?
#
loop_
_entity_poly.entity_id
_entity_poly.type
_entity_poly.pdbx_seq_one_letter_code
_entity_poly.pdbx_strand_id
1 'polypeptide(L)'
;MLQELGRLLEQNMLTFDAANELAEDMSLDLASQRNSGEISNDAFLEAGVIQGGISVLATMVATGVDHSEMIVHFNQIRLRAAAICTNFPEMSVVLA
;
A
#
# COMPACT_ATOMS: atom_id res chain seq x y z
N MET A 1 4.69 7.21 -0.16
CA MET A 1 3.46 6.60 0.36
C MET A 1 3.73 5.44 1.32
N LEU A 2 4.36 4.37 0.88
CA LEU A 2 4.68 3.25 1.79
C LEU A 2 5.71 3.61 2.86
N GLN A 3 6.60 4.53 2.60
CA GLN A 3 7.60 4.96 3.59
C GLN A 3 6.95 5.59 4.82
N GLU A 4 5.95 6.45 4.61
CA GLU A 4 5.22 7.07 5.72
C GLU A 4 4.44 6.03 6.53
N LEU A 5 3.80 5.09 5.84
CA LEU A 5 3.08 4.00 6.49
C LEU A 5 4.03 3.17 7.37
N GLY A 6 5.20 2.81 6.84
CA GLY A 6 6.21 2.06 7.57
C GLY A 6 6.74 2.81 8.79
N ARG A 7 6.95 4.11 8.64
CA ARG A 7 7.41 4.95 9.74
C ARG A 7 6.40 4.98 10.90
N LEU A 8 5.13 5.18 10.58
CA LEU A 8 4.06 5.18 11.58
C LEU A 8 3.95 3.82 12.27
N LEU A 9 4.04 2.75 11.50
CA LEU A 9 3.96 1.39 12.04
C LEU A 9 5.14 1.09 12.99
N GLU A 10 6.37 1.42 12.58
CA GLU A 10 7.56 1.20 13.41
C GLU A 10 7.50 1.96 14.73
N GLN A 11 6.92 3.16 14.73
CA GLN A 11 6.76 3.99 15.92
C GLN A 11 5.52 3.60 16.73
N ASN A 12 4.80 2.56 16.32
CA ASN A 12 3.56 2.11 16.95
C ASN A 12 2.51 3.24 17.00
N MET A 13 2.49 4.07 15.97
CA MET A 13 1.60 5.24 15.86
C MET A 13 0.57 5.09 14.74
N LEU A 14 0.54 3.94 14.05
CA LEU A 14 -0.40 3.73 12.96
C LEU A 14 -1.81 3.54 13.51
N THR A 15 -2.77 4.30 12.98
CA THR A 15 -4.18 4.19 13.31
C THR A 15 -4.95 3.56 12.15
N PHE A 16 -6.13 3.02 12.46
CA PHE A 16 -7.04 2.53 11.42
C PHE A 16 -7.34 3.65 10.41
N ASP A 17 -7.70 4.83 10.89
CA ASP A 17 -8.07 5.94 10.01
C ASP A 17 -6.93 6.33 9.07
N ALA A 18 -5.70 6.41 9.58
CA ALA A 18 -4.55 6.76 8.75
C ALA A 18 -4.28 5.70 7.67
N ALA A 19 -4.33 4.42 8.03
CA ALA A 19 -4.11 3.34 7.07
C ALA A 19 -5.24 3.26 6.04
N ASN A 20 -6.48 3.42 6.48
CA ASN A 20 -7.65 3.37 5.60
C ASN A 20 -7.65 4.55 4.62
N GLU A 21 -7.34 5.75 5.09
CA GLU A 21 -7.23 6.94 4.24
C GLU A 21 -6.15 6.76 3.18
N LEU A 22 -5.01 6.21 3.56
CA LEU A 22 -3.94 5.94 2.62
C LEU A 22 -4.37 4.95 1.54
N ALA A 23 -5.09 3.89 1.92
CA ALA A 23 -5.61 2.91 0.96
C ALA A 23 -6.62 3.56 -0.01
N GLU A 24 -7.49 4.42 0.48
CA GLU A 24 -8.44 5.15 -0.34
C GLU A 24 -7.75 6.11 -1.31
N ASP A 25 -6.78 6.88 -0.82
CA ASP A 25 -6.01 7.81 -1.65
C ASP A 25 -5.26 7.06 -2.75
N MET A 26 -4.64 5.95 -2.42
CA MET A 26 -3.96 5.11 -3.41
C MET A 26 -4.94 4.60 -4.47
N SER A 27 -6.14 4.16 -4.06
CA SER A 27 -7.16 3.68 -4.98
C SER A 27 -7.57 4.76 -5.99
N LEU A 28 -7.75 6.00 -5.51
CA LEU A 28 -8.11 7.13 -6.37
C LEU A 28 -6.99 7.50 -7.34
N ASP A 29 -5.75 7.55 -6.85
CA ASP A 29 -4.58 7.88 -7.67
C ASP A 29 -4.37 6.83 -8.77
N LEU A 30 -4.48 5.55 -8.42
CA LEU A 30 -4.33 4.47 -9.38
C LEU A 30 -5.42 4.51 -10.46
N ALA A 31 -6.68 4.75 -10.07
CA ALA A 31 -7.77 4.87 -11.02
C ALA A 31 -7.57 6.05 -11.97
N SER A 32 -7.12 7.18 -11.45
CA SER A 32 -6.83 8.37 -12.24
C SER A 32 -5.72 8.11 -13.26
N GLN A 33 -4.63 7.49 -12.84
CA GLN A 33 -3.50 7.19 -13.70
C GLN A 33 -3.82 6.15 -14.77
N ARG A 34 -4.64 5.16 -14.43
CA ARG A 34 -5.13 4.21 -15.42
C ARG A 34 -6.00 4.90 -16.48
N ASN A 35 -6.91 5.76 -16.05
CA ASN A 35 -7.83 6.46 -16.94
C ASN A 35 -7.11 7.43 -17.88
N SER A 36 -6.02 8.05 -17.40
CA SER A 36 -5.19 8.95 -18.21
C SER A 36 -4.18 8.22 -19.10
N GLY A 37 -4.03 6.91 -18.93
CA GLY A 37 -3.06 6.11 -19.68
C GLY A 37 -1.65 6.17 -19.14
N GLU A 38 -1.42 6.77 -17.97
CA GLU A 38 -0.09 6.84 -17.36
C GLU A 38 0.40 5.49 -16.88
N ILE A 39 -0.50 4.59 -16.52
CA ILE A 39 -0.19 3.20 -16.18
C ILE A 39 -1.03 2.26 -17.00
N SER A 40 -0.49 1.06 -17.27
CA SER A 40 -1.21 0.02 -18.00
C SER A 40 -2.28 -0.62 -17.11
N ASN A 41 -3.22 -1.32 -17.74
CA ASN A 41 -4.22 -2.09 -17.01
C ASN A 41 -3.57 -3.19 -16.16
N ASP A 42 -2.51 -3.83 -16.66
CA ASP A 42 -1.78 -4.85 -15.92
C ASP A 42 -1.11 -4.27 -14.68
N ALA A 43 -0.47 -3.10 -14.80
CA ALA A 43 0.12 -2.40 -13.66
C ALA A 43 -0.96 -2.02 -12.64
N PHE A 44 -2.10 -1.55 -13.10
CA PHE A 44 -3.24 -1.21 -12.23
C PHE A 44 -3.72 -2.42 -11.43
N LEU A 45 -3.88 -3.57 -12.07
CA LEU A 45 -4.33 -4.79 -11.40
C LEU A 45 -3.31 -5.28 -10.36
N GLU A 46 -2.02 -5.23 -10.69
CA GLU A 46 -0.97 -5.61 -9.74
C GLU A 46 -0.94 -4.66 -8.54
N ALA A 47 -1.06 -3.35 -8.78
CA ALA A 47 -1.06 -2.36 -7.70
C ALA A 47 -2.28 -2.49 -6.79
N GLY A 48 -3.40 -3.02 -7.29
CA GLY A 48 -4.59 -3.31 -6.47
C GLY A 48 -4.29 -4.27 -5.32
N VAL A 49 -3.35 -5.18 -5.49
CA VAL A 49 -2.90 -6.09 -4.43
C VAL A 49 -2.27 -5.31 -3.27
N ILE A 50 -1.50 -4.27 -3.58
CA ILE A 50 -0.87 -3.41 -2.55
C ILE A 50 -1.95 -2.63 -1.79
N GLN A 51 -2.89 -2.03 -2.50
CA GLN A 51 -4.00 -1.30 -1.90
C GLN A 51 -4.83 -2.21 -0.98
N GLY A 52 -5.13 -3.43 -1.43
CA GLY A 52 -5.83 -4.43 -0.61
C GLY A 52 -5.03 -4.82 0.62
N GLY A 53 -3.70 -4.94 0.49
CA GLY A 53 -2.81 -5.25 1.60
C GLY A 53 -2.81 -4.15 2.67
N ILE A 54 -2.86 -2.88 2.26
CA ILE A 54 -2.95 -1.75 3.18
C ILE A 54 -4.30 -1.76 3.91
N SER A 55 -5.38 -2.09 3.21
CA SER A 55 -6.71 -2.21 3.82
C SER A 55 -6.74 -3.31 4.88
N VAL A 56 -6.07 -4.43 4.62
CA VAL A 56 -5.93 -5.52 5.60
C VAL A 56 -5.15 -5.04 6.82
N LEU A 57 -4.06 -4.28 6.60
CA LEU A 57 -3.28 -3.70 7.70
C LEU A 57 -4.15 -2.79 8.58
N ALA A 58 -5.00 -1.97 7.97
CA ALA A 58 -5.94 -1.12 8.70
C ALA A 58 -6.86 -1.96 9.60
N THR A 59 -7.38 -3.07 9.09
CA THR A 59 -8.21 -3.99 9.86
C THR A 59 -7.42 -4.62 11.01
N MET A 60 -6.16 -4.99 10.78
CA MET A 60 -5.29 -5.53 11.83
C MET A 60 -5.11 -4.54 12.97
N VAL A 61 -4.93 -3.26 12.66
CA VAL A 61 -4.84 -2.20 13.68
C VAL A 61 -6.15 -2.12 14.46
N ALA A 62 -7.29 -2.11 13.77
CA ALA A 62 -8.61 -1.99 14.39
C ALA A 62 -8.94 -3.15 15.31
N THR A 63 -8.47 -4.36 14.99
CA THR A 63 -8.77 -5.58 15.75
C THR A 63 -7.72 -5.92 16.80
N GLY A 64 -6.69 -5.09 16.95
CA GLY A 64 -5.67 -5.26 17.98
C GLY A 64 -4.71 -6.41 17.75
N VAL A 65 -4.40 -6.71 16.50
CA VAL A 65 -3.40 -7.73 16.15
C VAL A 65 -2.03 -7.30 16.69
N ASP A 66 -1.22 -8.26 17.10
CA ASP A 66 0.11 -8.00 17.65
C ASP A 66 0.96 -7.19 16.68
N HIS A 67 1.72 -6.24 17.23
CA HIS A 67 2.60 -5.37 16.47
C HIS A 67 3.56 -6.16 15.57
N SER A 68 4.13 -7.25 16.10
CA SER A 68 5.06 -8.10 15.35
C SER A 68 4.41 -8.71 14.09
N GLU A 69 3.15 -9.10 14.17
CA GLU A 69 2.41 -9.63 13.01
C GLU A 69 2.14 -8.54 11.98
N MET A 70 1.83 -7.33 12.43
CA MET A 70 1.63 -6.20 11.53
C MET A 70 2.92 -5.85 10.78
N ILE A 71 4.07 -5.91 11.45
CA ILE A 71 5.37 -5.68 10.82
C ILE A 71 5.64 -6.74 9.74
N VAL A 72 5.37 -8.01 10.01
CA VAL A 72 5.52 -9.08 9.02
C VAL A 72 4.63 -8.82 7.80
N HIS A 73 3.37 -8.47 8.03
CA HIS A 73 2.43 -8.17 6.97
C HIS A 73 2.90 -6.97 6.12
N PHE A 74 3.33 -5.90 6.77
CA PHE A 74 3.84 -4.71 6.08
C PHE A 74 5.09 -5.04 5.24
N ASN A 75 6.00 -5.86 5.76
CA ASN A 75 7.19 -6.26 5.01
C ASN A 75 6.82 -7.04 3.75
N GLN A 76 5.79 -7.87 3.79
CA GLN A 76 5.28 -8.56 2.60
C GLN A 76 4.73 -7.58 1.57
N ILE A 77 4.00 -6.55 2.01
CA ILE A 77 3.51 -5.48 1.13
C ILE A 77 4.69 -4.77 0.47
N ARG A 78 5.72 -4.43 1.23
CA ARG A 78 6.90 -3.73 0.74
C ARG A 78 7.65 -4.54 -0.32
N LEU A 79 7.84 -5.83 -0.07
CA LEU A 79 8.51 -6.72 -1.01
C LEU A 79 7.70 -6.86 -2.30
N ARG A 80 6.39 -6.97 -2.19
CA ARG A 80 5.50 -7.04 -3.34
C ARG A 80 5.54 -5.75 -4.15
N ALA A 81 5.53 -4.60 -3.48
CA ALA A 81 5.62 -3.30 -4.14
C ALA A 81 6.95 -3.15 -4.91
N ALA A 82 8.06 -3.60 -4.32
CA ALA A 82 9.35 -3.58 -5.00
C ALA A 82 9.35 -4.43 -6.27
N ALA A 83 8.75 -5.61 -6.22
CA ALA A 83 8.62 -6.50 -7.39
C ALA A 83 7.75 -5.85 -8.48
N ILE A 84 6.66 -5.19 -8.08
CA ILE A 84 5.80 -4.49 -9.03
C ILE A 84 6.56 -3.35 -9.71
N CYS A 85 7.33 -2.56 -8.96
CA CYS A 85 8.15 -1.48 -9.53
C CYS A 85 9.22 -1.99 -10.50
N THR A 86 9.75 -3.20 -10.27
CA THR A 86 10.70 -3.83 -11.18
C THR A 86 10.03 -4.18 -12.51
N ASN A 87 8.82 -4.74 -12.46
CA ASN A 87 8.07 -5.13 -13.66
C ASN A 87 7.39 -3.96 -14.35
N PHE A 88 7.00 -2.95 -13.58
CA PHE A 88 6.30 -1.77 -14.06
C PHE A 88 6.97 -0.51 -13.49
N PRO A 89 8.09 -0.05 -14.11
CA PRO A 89 8.85 1.08 -13.57
C PRO A 89 8.03 2.36 -13.38
N GLU A 90 6.96 2.54 -14.16
CA GLU A 90 6.03 3.67 -14.03
C GLU A 90 5.33 3.72 -12.68
N MET A 91 5.30 2.59 -11.95
CA MET A 91 4.66 2.52 -10.63
C MET A 91 5.55 3.07 -9.51
N SER A 92 6.81 3.37 -9.77
CA SER A 92 7.74 3.86 -8.73
C SER A 92 7.28 5.15 -8.09
N VAL A 93 6.59 6.01 -8.83
CA VAL A 93 6.08 7.28 -8.33
C VAL A 93 4.96 7.07 -7.30
N VAL A 94 4.14 6.05 -7.50
CA VAL A 94 2.99 5.77 -6.64
C VAL A 94 3.39 4.91 -5.43
N LEU A 95 4.21 3.89 -5.66
CA LEU A 95 4.50 2.85 -4.65
C LEU A 95 5.76 3.10 -3.80
N ALA A 96 6.55 4.07 -4.19
CA ALA A 96 7.80 4.35 -3.48
C ALA A 96 7.62 5.00 -2.10
#